data_c19de4b2595ba817ad0886a1fc6fc320
#
_entry.id   c19de4b2595ba817ad0886a1fc6fc320
#
_cell.length_a   1.000
_cell.length_b   1.000
_cell.length_c   1.000
_cell.angle_alpha   90.00
_cell.angle_beta   90.00
_cell.angle_gamma   90.00
#
_symmetry.space_group_name_H-M   'P 1'
#
loop_
_entity.id
_entity.type
_entity.pdbx_description
1 polymer ?
#
loop_
_entity_poly.entity_id
_entity_poly.type
_entity_poly.pdbx_seq_one_letter_code
_entity_poly.pdbx_strand_id
1 'polypeptide(L)'
;MKTLKYIALSLLVAASTTACKDDPELLTTDVGPEMTVVSADASGVYGGKVDFEVTMTDRYALSTLKAQVFFDDEMVAEEVIRTKSDGTYTGAVTLPFYKNIPDGEATLRFVGQNVRFGTTTVDRPLAVSRPKPAYLTFFLDDAEYRMEPTGNDYEYAVTDEFPQKPQGYIATPELDAAGSVVTFGYDSGAGGIVSDSTDAIPFANSNAGEFTITFNLLTFEGSPFIKLLFGETEMTMVDNDNYSIVTTLTKGRTYTLTGVSDFADWDVDRDFFERADVSDPETLTFLPMTGMYKVTANFKHRYLKIEAMKSATELATLNDDGSGAIWAIGGMEVGKPTLKNAASWSPEDGGLCLARVADKKYQLTLVAGISLNASSFDFKFFHQKTWGGEFGGKDISTASDLVKISDSGNLGLVEGKTLDLGGIYRFTVDITGGNTAAVLTVEKVGEQQLPPADITVNGTPMTQLDVDNYQLDLDLTQGQTLTLGGADAFTPAWINPDFFEAASATSVKLVPVTGKYRITANLATRVIDALVLNADGSGLATLSDDGHGAVYFIGYGIGSPAAVNEPGWTTEKGVCVPESAPGIYTMTA
;
A
#
# COMPACT_ATOMS: atom_id res chain seq x y z
N MET A 1 51.56 -2.49 -10.85
CA MET A 1 51.25 -1.53 -11.93
C MET A 1 50.83 -0.13 -11.46
N LYS A 2 50.96 0.24 -10.18
CA LYS A 2 50.65 1.59 -9.66
C LYS A 2 51.90 2.49 -9.49
N THR A 3 53.08 1.95 -9.57
CA THR A 3 54.36 2.69 -9.37
C THR A 3 54.95 3.33 -10.65
N LEU A 4 54.39 3.02 -11.83
CA LEU A 4 54.92 3.55 -13.10
C LEU A 4 54.23 4.87 -13.53
N LYS A 5 53.15 5.30 -12.88
CA LYS A 5 52.42 6.53 -13.21
C LYS A 5 53.01 7.78 -12.54
N TYR A 6 53.78 7.64 -11.48
CA TYR A 6 54.40 8.78 -10.76
C TYR A 6 55.76 9.17 -11.27
N ILE A 7 56.46 8.31 -12.01
CA ILE A 7 57.77 8.65 -12.59
C ILE A 7 57.62 9.45 -13.90
N ALA A 8 56.50 9.32 -14.63
CA ALA A 8 56.23 10.10 -15.84
C ALA A 8 55.81 11.54 -15.56
N LEU A 9 55.28 11.82 -14.35
CA LEU A 9 54.82 13.17 -13.96
C LEU A 9 55.98 14.03 -13.39
N SER A 10 57.00 13.40 -12.80
CA SER A 10 58.17 14.09 -12.26
C SER A 10 59.21 14.50 -13.31
N LEU A 11 59.19 13.89 -14.52
CA LEU A 11 60.09 14.30 -15.61
C LEU A 11 59.54 15.45 -16.47
N LEU A 12 58.23 15.74 -16.41
CA LEU A 12 57.60 16.82 -17.17
C LEU A 12 57.71 18.17 -16.43
N VAL A 13 57.96 18.19 -15.11
CA VAL A 13 58.13 19.42 -14.30
C VAL A 13 59.55 19.98 -14.38
N ALA A 14 60.55 19.13 -14.77
CA ALA A 14 61.95 19.60 -14.87
C ALA A 14 62.32 20.26 -16.24
N ALA A 15 61.41 20.23 -17.23
CA ALA A 15 61.67 20.81 -18.56
C ALA A 15 61.04 22.19 -18.80
N SER A 16 60.31 22.75 -17.81
CA SER A 16 59.61 24.05 -17.97
C SER A 16 60.21 25.21 -17.19
N THR A 17 61.45 25.09 -16.71
CA THR A 17 62.09 26.18 -15.89
C THR A 17 63.07 27.06 -16.66
N THR A 18 63.06 27.07 -18.01
CA THR A 18 63.96 27.94 -18.76
C THR A 18 63.29 28.75 -19.85
N ALA A 19 62.07 29.24 -19.62
CA ALA A 19 61.46 30.20 -20.53
C ALA A 19 60.45 31.08 -19.77
N CYS A 20 60.95 32.09 -19.06
CA CYS A 20 60.33 33.40 -18.87
C CYS A 20 61.26 34.24 -18.04
N LYS A 21 62.18 34.90 -18.67
CA LYS A 21 62.73 36.17 -18.23
C LYS A 21 61.78 37.23 -18.78
N ASP A 22 61.12 37.90 -17.92
CA ASP A 22 60.17 39.00 -17.96
C ASP A 22 58.78 38.54 -17.46
N ASP A 23 58.69 38.17 -16.15
CA ASP A 23 57.44 38.33 -15.44
C ASP A 23 57.19 39.86 -15.39
N PRO A 24 56.11 40.37 -15.98
CA PRO A 24 55.73 41.74 -15.77
C PRO A 24 55.53 41.93 -14.28
N GLU A 25 56.25 42.79 -13.61
CA GLU A 25 55.95 43.17 -12.23
C GLU A 25 54.44 43.46 -12.18
N LEU A 26 53.69 42.64 -11.47
CA LEU A 26 52.30 42.92 -11.16
C LEU A 26 52.29 44.25 -10.43
N LEU A 27 51.89 45.31 -11.14
CA LEU A 27 51.75 46.63 -10.55
C LEU A 27 50.59 46.58 -9.56
N THR A 28 50.89 46.23 -8.32
CA THR A 28 49.94 46.23 -7.20
C THR A 28 49.82 47.60 -6.57
N THR A 29 48.74 47.84 -5.90
CA THR A 29 48.54 49.06 -5.10
C THR A 29 47.86 48.68 -3.78
N ASP A 30 48.26 49.38 -2.70
CA ASP A 30 47.61 49.25 -1.39
C ASP A 30 46.36 50.14 -1.29
N VAL A 31 46.10 50.99 -2.30
CA VAL A 31 44.93 51.86 -2.33
C VAL A 31 43.83 51.26 -3.15
N GLY A 32 42.71 50.96 -2.52
CA GLY A 32 41.47 50.45 -3.18
C GLY A 32 40.60 51.60 -3.69
N PRO A 33 39.49 51.24 -4.39
CA PRO A 33 38.50 52.20 -4.87
C PRO A 33 37.88 53.02 -3.74
N GLU A 34 37.49 54.25 -4.02
CA GLU A 34 36.51 54.94 -3.17
C GLU A 34 35.16 54.26 -3.33
N MET A 35 34.54 53.89 -2.21
CA MET A 35 33.33 53.13 -2.20
C MET A 35 32.28 53.72 -1.26
N THR A 36 31.06 53.91 -1.76
CA THR A 36 29.92 54.40 -0.99
C THR A 36 28.75 53.43 -1.15
N VAL A 37 28.31 52.87 -0.05
CA VAL A 37 27.06 52.07 -0.01
C VAL A 37 25.89 53.06 -0.04
N VAL A 38 25.21 53.14 -1.18
CA VAL A 38 24.06 54.03 -1.42
C VAL A 38 22.84 53.53 -0.67
N SER A 39 22.58 52.23 -0.83
CA SER A 39 21.56 51.51 -0.08
C SER A 39 21.97 50.06 0.13
N ALA A 40 21.49 49.46 1.19
CA ALA A 40 21.53 48.04 1.45
C ALA A 40 20.39 47.71 2.40
N ASP A 41 19.76 46.57 2.20
CA ASP A 41 18.74 46.10 3.14
C ASP A 41 19.37 45.91 4.52
N ALA A 42 18.70 46.43 5.55
CA ALA A 42 19.11 46.30 6.93
C ALA A 42 18.66 44.99 7.58
N SER A 43 17.79 44.25 6.90
CA SER A 43 17.26 42.96 7.35
C SER A 43 16.94 42.05 6.17
N GLY A 44 16.98 40.72 6.39
CA GLY A 44 16.61 39.71 5.44
C GLY A 44 16.09 38.45 6.11
N VAL A 45 15.41 37.60 5.35
CA VAL A 45 14.98 36.27 5.82
C VAL A 45 15.90 35.21 5.22
N TYR A 46 16.17 34.13 5.95
CA TYR A 46 16.90 32.98 5.39
C TYR A 46 16.18 32.44 4.15
N GLY A 47 16.92 32.13 3.10
CA GLY A 47 16.40 31.72 1.80
C GLY A 47 15.98 32.90 0.90
N GLY A 48 15.85 34.13 1.45
CA GLY A 48 15.51 35.32 0.70
C GLY A 48 16.76 36.06 0.19
N LYS A 49 16.52 37.16 -0.53
CA LYS A 49 17.54 38.03 -1.09
C LYS A 49 17.68 39.30 -0.28
N VAL A 50 18.90 39.83 -0.21
CA VAL A 50 19.27 41.11 0.38
C VAL A 50 19.79 42.00 -0.74
N ASP A 51 19.04 43.04 -1.08
CA ASP A 51 19.37 43.96 -2.16
C ASP A 51 20.35 45.02 -1.72
N PHE A 52 21.19 45.47 -2.64
CA PHE A 52 22.14 46.52 -2.37
C PHE A 52 22.44 47.37 -3.60
N GLU A 53 22.90 48.62 -3.33
CA GLU A 53 23.41 49.57 -4.31
C GLU A 53 24.68 50.21 -3.79
N VAL A 54 25.78 50.11 -4.57
CA VAL A 54 27.12 50.62 -4.19
C VAL A 54 27.69 51.41 -5.33
N THR A 55 28.13 52.64 -5.04
CA THR A 55 28.90 53.48 -5.98
C THR A 55 30.40 53.33 -5.74
N MET A 56 31.15 53.11 -6.82
CA MET A 56 32.61 52.96 -6.77
C MET A 56 33.28 53.87 -7.80
N THR A 57 34.41 54.50 -7.39
CA THR A 57 35.28 55.31 -8.27
C THR A 57 36.74 55.00 -7.94
N ASP A 58 37.59 54.96 -8.96
CA ASP A 58 39.07 54.81 -8.76
C ASP A 58 39.82 55.41 -9.93
N ARG A 59 41.04 55.88 -9.65
CA ARG A 59 41.98 56.29 -10.68
C ARG A 59 42.43 55.15 -11.63
N TYR A 60 42.33 53.92 -11.16
CA TYR A 60 42.58 52.73 -11.92
C TYR A 60 41.22 52.07 -12.30
N ALA A 61 41.20 51.33 -13.40
CA ALA A 61 40.00 50.63 -13.76
C ALA A 61 39.54 49.69 -12.62
N LEU A 62 38.21 49.63 -12.38
CA LEU A 62 37.62 48.73 -11.41
C LEU A 62 37.67 47.28 -11.89
N SER A 63 37.70 46.32 -11.00
CA SER A 63 37.75 44.88 -11.27
C SER A 63 36.48 44.15 -10.79
N THR A 64 36.22 44.17 -9.48
CA THR A 64 35.08 43.47 -8.87
C THR A 64 34.52 44.27 -7.70
N LEU A 65 33.20 44.08 -7.49
CA LEU A 65 32.51 44.34 -6.26
C LEU A 65 32.00 43.02 -5.74
N LYS A 66 32.36 42.65 -4.51
CA LYS A 66 31.83 41.48 -3.82
C LYS A 66 30.92 41.96 -2.70
N ALA A 67 29.73 41.35 -2.61
CA ALA A 67 28.86 41.45 -1.46
C ALA A 67 28.88 40.08 -0.73
N GLN A 68 29.35 40.08 0.50
CA GLN A 68 29.60 38.88 1.30
C GLN A 68 28.78 38.93 2.58
N VAL A 69 28.17 37.84 2.95
CA VAL A 69 27.45 37.67 4.22
C VAL A 69 28.28 36.81 5.15
N PHE A 70 28.50 37.33 6.37
CA PHE A 70 29.21 36.62 7.42
C PHE A 70 28.29 36.36 8.62
N PHE A 71 28.35 35.15 9.13
CA PHE A 71 27.86 34.78 10.46
C PHE A 71 29.11 34.71 11.36
N ASP A 72 29.24 35.65 12.29
CA ASP A 72 30.48 35.88 13.01
C ASP A 72 31.67 36.06 12.03
N ASP A 73 32.62 35.14 12.04
CA ASP A 73 33.82 35.18 11.17
C ASP A 73 33.69 34.25 9.93
N GLU A 74 32.58 33.53 9.78
CA GLU A 74 32.37 32.59 8.68
C GLU A 74 31.60 33.24 7.53
N MET A 75 32.20 33.26 6.34
CA MET A 75 31.52 33.70 5.12
C MET A 75 30.55 32.64 4.65
N VAL A 76 29.23 32.94 4.67
CA VAL A 76 28.14 31.99 4.33
C VAL A 76 27.54 32.22 2.95
N ALA A 77 27.73 33.42 2.37
CA ALA A 77 27.25 33.71 1.01
C ALA A 77 28.11 34.80 0.37
N GLU A 78 28.25 34.80 -0.94
CA GLU A 78 28.94 35.82 -1.72
C GLU A 78 28.22 36.02 -3.07
N GLU A 79 28.04 37.30 -3.43
CA GLU A 79 27.69 37.74 -4.79
C GLU A 79 28.83 38.52 -5.38
N VAL A 80 29.25 38.26 -6.62
CA VAL A 80 30.39 38.88 -7.27
C VAL A 80 29.95 39.59 -8.55
N ILE A 81 30.04 40.91 -8.54
CA ILE A 81 29.77 41.77 -9.68
C ILE A 81 31.08 42.17 -10.35
N ARG A 82 31.21 41.87 -11.65
CA ARG A 82 32.33 42.40 -12.46
C ARG A 82 32.10 43.84 -12.80
N THR A 83 32.98 44.70 -12.28
CA THR A 83 32.98 46.13 -12.53
C THR A 83 34.05 46.47 -13.57
N LYS A 84 33.84 47.52 -14.37
CA LYS A 84 34.82 47.94 -15.42
C LYS A 84 35.20 49.41 -15.34
N SER A 85 34.30 50.23 -14.88
CA SER A 85 34.45 51.70 -14.82
C SER A 85 33.76 52.23 -13.57
N ASP A 86 34.08 53.48 -13.26
CA ASP A 86 33.35 54.21 -12.22
C ASP A 86 31.84 54.16 -12.47
N GLY A 87 31.08 53.96 -11.40
CA GLY A 87 29.63 53.85 -11.50
C GLY A 87 28.95 53.29 -10.27
N THR A 88 27.63 53.16 -10.39
CA THR A 88 26.78 52.56 -9.38
C THR A 88 26.44 51.16 -9.80
N TYR A 89 26.59 50.21 -8.89
CA TYR A 89 26.36 48.77 -9.07
C TYR A 89 25.28 48.30 -8.13
N THR A 90 24.30 47.62 -8.69
CA THR A 90 23.19 47.02 -7.94
C THR A 90 23.28 45.50 -7.99
N GLY A 91 22.88 44.84 -6.95
CA GLY A 91 22.84 43.37 -6.87
C GLY A 91 22.04 42.87 -5.68
N ALA A 92 21.99 41.58 -5.55
CA ALA A 92 21.35 40.92 -4.42
C ALA A 92 22.15 39.68 -4.00
N VAL A 93 22.34 39.48 -2.70
CA VAL A 93 22.96 38.27 -2.16
C VAL A 93 21.87 37.38 -1.52
N THR A 94 21.85 36.10 -1.84
CA THR A 94 20.89 35.16 -1.27
C THR A 94 21.40 34.67 0.09
N LEU A 95 20.55 34.78 1.11
CA LEU A 95 20.83 34.25 2.44
C LEU A 95 20.65 32.74 2.47
N PRO A 96 21.62 31.93 2.92
CA PRO A 96 21.49 30.50 2.99
C PRO A 96 20.43 30.08 4.01
N PHE A 97 19.80 28.94 3.78
CA PHE A 97 18.78 28.40 4.67
C PHE A 97 19.31 27.16 5.43
N TYR A 98 20.03 27.38 6.51
CA TYR A 98 20.64 26.32 7.32
C TYR A 98 19.71 25.87 8.46
N LYS A 99 19.76 24.59 8.81
CA LYS A 99 19.02 24.06 9.96
C LYS A 99 19.61 24.56 11.28
N ASN A 100 18.78 24.66 12.31
CA ASN A 100 19.14 25.02 13.69
C ASN A 100 19.74 26.42 13.87
N ILE A 101 19.60 27.31 12.89
CA ILE A 101 20.03 28.71 13.03
C ILE A 101 18.78 29.57 13.29
N PRO A 102 18.64 30.15 14.48
CA PRO A 102 17.53 31.05 14.83
C PRO A 102 17.79 32.48 14.27
N ASP A 103 16.89 33.39 14.58
CA ASP A 103 17.07 34.80 14.29
C ASP A 103 18.36 35.32 14.92
N GLY A 104 19.04 36.27 14.24
CA GLY A 104 20.32 36.81 14.70
C GLY A 104 20.76 38.01 13.89
N GLU A 105 22.02 38.39 14.08
CA GLU A 105 22.70 39.45 13.33
C GLU A 105 23.79 38.82 12.47
N ALA A 106 23.92 39.31 11.24
CA ALA A 106 24.97 39.01 10.28
C ALA A 106 25.73 40.28 9.90
N THR A 107 26.89 40.12 9.27
CA THR A 107 27.62 41.23 8.67
C THR A 107 27.50 41.13 7.15
N LEU A 108 26.95 42.17 6.51
CA LEU A 108 27.00 42.33 5.06
C LEU A 108 28.23 43.17 4.72
N ARG A 109 29.24 42.54 4.14
CA ARG A 109 30.52 43.10 3.78
C ARG A 109 30.61 43.36 2.30
N PHE A 110 30.93 44.59 1.92
CA PHE A 110 31.23 44.96 0.55
C PHE A 110 32.75 45.08 0.37
N VAL A 111 33.30 44.43 -0.65
CA VAL A 111 34.72 44.48 -0.99
C VAL A 111 34.85 44.95 -2.45
N GLY A 112 35.28 46.19 -2.63
CA GLY A 112 35.60 46.75 -3.94
C GLY A 112 37.08 46.53 -4.28
N GLN A 113 37.37 46.07 -5.50
CA GLN A 113 38.73 45.83 -5.97
C GLN A 113 38.98 46.50 -7.33
N ASN A 114 40.17 47.12 -7.49
CA ASN A 114 40.65 47.62 -8.77
C ASN A 114 41.54 46.58 -9.50
N VAL A 115 41.93 46.86 -10.77
CA VAL A 115 42.77 45.97 -11.58
C VAL A 115 44.22 45.84 -11.08
N ARG A 116 44.62 46.65 -10.09
CA ARG A 116 45.92 46.60 -9.41
C ARG A 116 45.85 45.93 -8.05
N PHE A 117 44.76 45.19 -7.78
CA PHE A 117 44.51 44.43 -6.55
C PHE A 117 44.33 45.28 -5.27
N GLY A 118 44.26 46.61 -5.39
CA GLY A 118 43.88 47.46 -4.26
C GLY A 118 42.43 47.22 -3.88
N THR A 119 42.15 47.06 -2.59
CA THR A 119 40.82 46.75 -2.05
C THR A 119 40.34 47.77 -1.03
N THR A 120 39.04 48.01 -1.02
CA THR A 120 38.33 48.75 0.03
C THR A 120 37.19 47.90 0.56
N THR A 121 37.03 47.88 1.88
CA THR A 121 36.01 47.10 2.56
C THR A 121 35.07 47.99 3.36
N VAL A 122 33.76 47.74 3.27
CA VAL A 122 32.72 48.42 4.07
C VAL A 122 31.77 47.40 4.62
N ASP A 123 31.61 47.39 5.94
CA ASP A 123 30.71 46.49 6.63
C ASP A 123 29.40 47.20 6.98
N ARG A 124 28.27 46.45 6.93
CA ARG A 124 26.94 46.86 7.37
C ARG A 124 26.35 45.76 8.26
N PRO A 125 25.69 46.11 9.36
CA PRO A 125 24.93 45.15 10.13
C PRO A 125 23.71 44.72 9.32
N LEU A 126 23.36 43.42 9.40
CA LEU A 126 22.23 42.82 8.73
C LEU A 126 21.46 41.97 9.74
N ALA A 127 20.24 42.38 10.09
CA ALA A 127 19.35 41.53 10.90
C ALA A 127 18.83 40.37 10.04
N VAL A 128 19.01 39.14 10.50
CA VAL A 128 18.57 37.95 9.80
C VAL A 128 17.53 37.22 10.62
N SER A 129 16.46 36.77 9.98
CA SER A 129 15.38 36.08 10.66
C SER A 129 14.92 34.81 9.91
N ARG A 130 14.47 33.85 10.69
CA ARG A 130 13.85 32.63 10.12
C ARG A 130 12.42 32.94 9.72
N PRO A 131 12.06 32.69 8.45
CA PRO A 131 10.68 32.91 8.01
C PRO A 131 9.71 31.99 8.74
N LYS A 132 8.51 32.51 9.04
CA LYS A 132 7.35 31.73 9.50
C LYS A 132 6.23 31.90 8.45
N PRO A 133 6.33 31.20 7.30
CA PRO A 133 5.34 31.33 6.24
C PRO A 133 3.96 30.87 6.74
N ALA A 134 2.91 31.36 6.08
CA ALA A 134 1.54 30.99 6.44
C ALA A 134 1.24 29.49 6.19
N TYR A 135 2.02 28.85 5.34
CA TYR A 135 1.94 27.42 5.02
C TYR A 135 3.21 26.93 4.37
N LEU A 136 3.38 25.59 4.29
CA LEU A 136 4.31 24.93 3.39
C LEU A 136 3.52 24.07 2.39
N THR A 137 4.14 23.63 1.32
CA THR A 137 3.53 22.70 0.36
C THR A 137 4.35 21.42 0.31
N PHE A 138 3.69 20.28 0.55
CA PHE A 138 4.24 18.96 0.30
C PHE A 138 3.82 18.51 -1.10
N PHE A 139 4.81 18.24 -1.95
CA PHE A 139 4.62 17.77 -3.32
C PHE A 139 4.80 16.26 -3.37
N LEU A 140 3.75 15.56 -3.81
CA LEU A 140 3.74 14.11 -3.98
C LEU A 140 3.23 13.80 -5.38
N ASP A 141 4.09 13.28 -6.25
CA ASP A 141 3.81 13.10 -7.67
C ASP A 141 3.31 14.41 -8.32
N ASP A 142 2.11 14.42 -8.90
CA ASP A 142 1.48 15.61 -9.48
C ASP A 142 0.55 16.36 -8.50
N ALA A 143 0.49 15.92 -7.24
CA ALA A 143 -0.40 16.51 -6.23
C ALA A 143 0.36 17.46 -5.28
N GLU A 144 -0.35 18.50 -4.85
CA GLU A 144 0.13 19.50 -3.90
C GLU A 144 -0.70 19.45 -2.63
N TYR A 145 -0.05 19.24 -1.49
CA TYR A 145 -0.70 19.18 -0.19
C TYR A 145 -0.25 20.34 0.67
N ARG A 146 -1.20 21.17 1.09
CA ARG A 146 -0.92 22.32 1.92
C ARG A 146 -0.72 21.93 3.37
N MET A 147 0.45 22.24 3.93
CA MET A 147 0.82 22.00 5.31
C MET A 147 0.58 23.28 6.13
N GLU A 148 -0.25 23.19 7.14
CA GLU A 148 -0.61 24.32 8.02
C GLU A 148 0.28 24.31 9.28
N PRO A 149 0.53 25.50 9.93
CA PRO A 149 1.23 25.55 11.21
C PRO A 149 0.48 24.78 12.30
N THR A 150 1.19 23.98 13.11
CA THR A 150 0.57 23.15 14.16
C THR A 150 0.38 23.85 15.50
N GLY A 151 1.01 24.98 15.72
CA GLY A 151 1.09 25.63 17.03
C GLY A 151 2.40 25.37 17.77
N ASN A 152 3.20 24.40 17.35
CA ASN A 152 4.61 24.27 17.75
C ASN A 152 5.46 25.21 16.91
N ASP A 153 6.54 25.75 17.50
CA ASP A 153 7.41 26.66 16.77
C ASP A 153 8.00 26.01 15.52
N TYR A 154 7.80 26.66 14.37
CA TYR A 154 8.29 26.25 13.04
C TYR A 154 7.78 24.89 12.53
N GLU A 155 6.82 24.27 13.21
CA GLU A 155 6.25 22.99 12.78
C GLU A 155 4.99 23.19 11.93
N TYR A 156 4.94 22.45 10.83
CA TYR A 156 3.84 22.42 9.87
C TYR A 156 3.37 20.98 9.68
N ALA A 157 2.07 20.81 9.44
CA ALA A 157 1.47 19.51 9.24
C ALA A 157 0.40 19.52 8.16
N VAL A 158 0.22 18.36 7.54
CA VAL A 158 -0.93 18.06 6.68
C VAL A 158 -1.47 16.69 7.03
N THR A 159 -2.80 16.59 7.11
CA THR A 159 -3.51 15.31 7.29
C THR A 159 -4.35 15.08 6.04
N ASP A 160 -4.14 13.94 5.38
CA ASP A 160 -4.85 13.56 4.16
C ASP A 160 -4.76 12.04 3.95
N GLU A 161 -5.44 11.53 2.93
CA GLU A 161 -5.32 10.16 2.46
C GLU A 161 -4.00 9.98 1.70
N PHE A 162 -3.05 9.27 2.30
CA PHE A 162 -1.75 9.02 1.71
C PHE A 162 -1.50 7.52 1.47
N PRO A 163 -0.67 7.15 0.46
CA PRO A 163 -0.10 5.82 0.39
C PRO A 163 0.77 5.55 1.63
N GLN A 164 1.01 4.29 1.95
CA GLN A 164 1.83 3.92 3.11
C GLN A 164 3.23 4.55 3.09
N LYS A 165 3.83 4.73 1.92
CA LYS A 165 5.13 5.41 1.71
C LYS A 165 4.98 6.59 0.74
N PRO A 166 4.46 7.73 1.17
CA PRO A 166 4.46 8.91 0.34
C PRO A 166 5.90 9.43 0.21
N GLN A 167 6.36 9.53 -1.03
CA GLN A 167 7.71 9.99 -1.35
C GLN A 167 7.62 11.29 -2.12
N GLY A 168 7.94 12.40 -1.46
CA GLY A 168 7.80 13.73 -2.03
C GLY A 168 8.77 14.73 -1.40
N TYR A 169 8.71 15.98 -1.81
CA TYR A 169 9.51 17.05 -1.23
C TYR A 169 8.61 18.17 -0.70
N ILE A 170 9.19 19.06 0.12
CA ILE A 170 8.46 20.18 0.72
C ILE A 170 9.03 21.49 0.18
N ALA A 171 8.18 22.51 -0.01
CA ALA A 171 8.63 23.83 -0.39
C ALA A 171 7.94 24.93 0.44
N THR A 172 8.62 26.06 0.60
CA THR A 172 8.01 27.28 1.12
C THR A 172 7.18 27.97 0.03
N PRO A 173 6.21 28.83 0.36
CA PRO A 173 5.75 29.85 -0.57
C PRO A 173 6.88 30.87 -0.83
N GLU A 174 6.60 31.86 -1.66
CA GLU A 174 7.54 32.97 -1.86
C GLU A 174 7.85 33.68 -0.52
N LEU A 175 9.13 33.80 -0.21
CA LEU A 175 9.63 34.36 1.06
C LEU A 175 9.88 35.86 1.00
N ASP A 176 10.04 36.40 -0.20
CA ASP A 176 10.36 37.81 -0.45
C ASP A 176 9.69 38.29 -1.75
N ALA A 177 9.83 39.60 -2.03
CA ALA A 177 9.32 40.23 -3.24
C ALA A 177 10.03 39.76 -4.54
N ALA A 178 11.18 39.10 -4.42
CA ALA A 178 11.91 38.54 -5.54
C ALA A 178 11.44 37.14 -5.91
N GLY A 179 10.44 36.57 -5.18
CA GLY A 179 9.89 35.26 -5.41
C GLY A 179 10.79 34.12 -4.95
N SER A 180 11.62 34.34 -3.94
CA SER A 180 12.53 33.32 -3.40
C SER A 180 11.74 32.20 -2.74
N VAL A 181 12.01 30.95 -3.13
CA VAL A 181 11.42 29.72 -2.58
C VAL A 181 12.52 28.79 -2.13
N VAL A 182 12.34 28.14 -0.98
CA VAL A 182 13.25 27.11 -0.48
C VAL A 182 12.57 25.76 -0.55
N THR A 183 13.27 24.79 -1.12
CA THR A 183 12.82 23.39 -1.19
C THR A 183 13.54 22.55 -0.14
N PHE A 184 12.89 21.48 0.33
CA PHE A 184 13.43 20.53 1.29
C PHE A 184 13.25 19.12 0.75
N GLY A 185 14.33 18.40 0.60
CA GLY A 185 14.38 17.02 0.13
C GLY A 185 15.30 16.17 0.99
N TYR A 186 15.39 14.88 0.70
CA TYR A 186 16.18 13.93 1.47
C TYR A 186 17.57 13.72 0.87
N ASP A 187 18.61 13.91 1.66
CA ASP A 187 19.99 13.55 1.28
C ASP A 187 20.39 12.26 2.02
N SER A 188 20.54 11.17 1.26
CA SER A 188 20.98 9.88 1.79
C SER A 188 22.42 9.91 2.32
N GLY A 189 23.28 10.80 1.82
CA GLY A 189 24.65 10.99 2.28
C GLY A 189 24.71 11.70 3.64
N ALA A 190 23.85 12.71 3.85
CA ALA A 190 23.68 13.39 5.13
C ALA A 190 22.78 12.60 6.10
N GLY A 191 22.00 11.64 5.60
CA GLY A 191 21.07 10.83 6.39
C GLY A 191 19.87 11.61 6.92
N GLY A 192 19.40 12.62 6.18
CA GLY A 192 18.31 13.47 6.64
C GLY A 192 17.78 14.46 5.61
N ILE A 193 16.82 15.28 6.03
CA ILE A 193 16.25 16.33 5.19
C ILE A 193 17.22 17.52 5.14
N VAL A 194 17.41 18.05 3.94
CA VAL A 194 18.28 19.21 3.64
C VAL A 194 17.51 20.26 2.84
N SER A 195 17.96 21.54 2.92
CA SER A 195 17.45 22.61 2.06
C SER A 195 18.00 22.50 0.64
N ASP A 196 17.37 23.21 -0.29
CA ASP A 196 17.76 23.33 -1.69
C ASP A 196 17.82 21.97 -2.43
N SER A 197 16.97 21.02 -2.02
CA SER A 197 16.80 19.72 -2.63
C SER A 197 15.32 19.44 -2.93
N THR A 198 15.08 18.71 -4.01
CA THR A 198 13.77 18.12 -4.39
C THR A 198 13.80 16.59 -4.39
N ASP A 199 14.87 15.99 -3.85
CA ASP A 199 14.94 14.55 -3.68
C ASP A 199 13.87 14.08 -2.70
N ALA A 200 13.20 12.99 -3.03
CA ALA A 200 12.04 12.54 -2.30
C ALA A 200 12.37 12.21 -0.83
N ILE A 201 11.64 12.82 0.11
CA ILE A 201 11.69 12.49 1.53
C ILE A 201 10.94 11.16 1.71
N PRO A 202 11.56 10.12 2.27
CA PRO A 202 10.97 8.79 2.37
C PRO A 202 10.05 8.67 3.58
N PHE A 203 8.99 9.48 3.63
CA PHE A 203 7.97 9.31 4.66
C PHE A 203 7.37 7.90 4.60
N ALA A 204 7.03 7.35 5.73
CA ALA A 204 6.44 6.02 5.83
C ALA A 204 5.58 5.91 7.09
N ASN A 205 4.32 5.48 6.92
CA ASN A 205 3.40 5.19 8.01
C ASN A 205 3.17 3.68 8.15
N SER A 206 2.51 3.25 9.22
CA SER A 206 2.14 1.83 9.42
C SER A 206 1.19 1.32 8.33
N ASN A 207 0.24 2.16 7.91
CA ASN A 207 -0.81 1.83 6.93
C ASN A 207 -0.95 2.96 5.91
N ALA A 208 -1.45 2.64 4.72
CA ALA A 208 -2.05 3.63 3.84
C ALA A 208 -3.38 4.12 4.45
N GLY A 209 -3.85 5.29 4.03
CA GLY A 209 -5.08 5.91 4.49
C GLY A 209 -4.84 7.29 5.09
N GLU A 210 -5.76 7.77 5.93
CA GLU A 210 -5.64 9.08 6.57
C GLU A 210 -4.55 9.05 7.65
N PHE A 211 -3.52 9.89 7.47
CA PHE A 211 -2.52 10.16 8.49
C PHE A 211 -1.86 11.54 8.30
N THR A 212 -1.09 11.95 9.31
CA THR A 212 -0.48 13.27 9.34
C THR A 212 1.01 13.20 8.99
N ILE A 213 1.42 14.03 8.04
CA ILE A 213 2.83 14.32 7.75
C ILE A 213 3.19 15.64 8.43
N THR A 214 4.28 15.64 9.20
CA THR A 214 4.81 16.83 9.86
C THR A 214 6.19 17.20 9.33
N PHE A 215 6.53 18.48 9.38
CA PHE A 215 7.86 18.99 9.09
C PHE A 215 8.16 20.22 9.94
N ASN A 216 9.35 20.27 10.53
CA ASN A 216 9.82 21.42 11.29
C ASN A 216 10.84 22.22 10.48
N LEU A 217 10.49 23.47 10.16
CA LEU A 217 11.29 24.38 9.32
C LEU A 217 12.61 24.82 9.96
N LEU A 218 12.77 24.68 11.29
CA LEU A 218 14.01 25.01 12.01
C LEU A 218 14.96 23.82 12.07
N THR A 219 14.46 22.65 12.50
CA THR A 219 15.29 21.46 12.75
C THR A 219 15.40 20.54 11.54
N PHE A 220 14.60 20.74 10.50
CA PHE A 220 14.44 19.88 9.33
C PHE A 220 14.03 18.44 9.72
N GLU A 221 13.39 18.30 10.87
CA GLU A 221 12.81 17.02 11.27
C GLU A 221 11.41 16.87 10.68
N GLY A 222 11.12 15.68 10.20
CA GLY A 222 9.82 15.31 9.67
C GLY A 222 9.32 14.00 10.28
N SER A 223 8.05 13.71 10.09
CA SER A 223 7.44 12.41 10.45
C SER A 223 6.24 12.14 9.54
N PRO A 224 5.78 10.86 9.41
CA PRO A 224 6.32 9.65 10.04
C PRO A 224 7.43 8.99 9.22
N PHE A 225 8.32 8.25 9.90
CA PHE A 225 9.36 7.41 9.29
C PHE A 225 9.28 5.99 9.88
N ILE A 226 8.14 5.36 9.77
CA ILE A 226 7.91 4.02 10.31
C ILE A 226 8.46 2.98 9.34
N LYS A 227 9.27 2.03 9.85
CA LYS A 227 9.80 0.91 9.08
C LYS A 227 9.02 -0.36 9.40
N LEU A 228 8.60 -1.06 8.35
CA LEU A 228 8.01 -2.38 8.49
C LEU A 228 9.11 -3.44 8.53
N LEU A 229 9.27 -4.10 9.68
CA LEU A 229 10.30 -5.14 9.87
C LEU A 229 9.65 -6.49 10.13
N PHE A 230 10.16 -7.53 9.46
CA PHE A 230 9.90 -8.92 9.83
C PHE A 230 11.17 -9.50 10.47
N GLY A 231 11.10 -9.77 11.77
CA GLY A 231 12.29 -9.96 12.59
C GLY A 231 13.12 -8.66 12.63
N GLU A 232 14.39 -8.74 12.24
CA GLU A 232 15.29 -7.58 12.19
C GLU A 232 15.45 -6.99 10.78
N THR A 233 14.75 -7.55 9.79
CA THR A 233 14.94 -7.16 8.38
C THR A 233 13.75 -6.36 7.86
N GLU A 234 14.05 -5.25 7.20
CA GLU A 234 13.03 -4.40 6.57
C GLU A 234 12.39 -5.13 5.38
N MET A 235 11.03 -5.13 5.35
CA MET A 235 10.26 -5.69 4.24
C MET A 235 10.29 -4.72 3.05
N THR A 236 10.37 -5.27 1.86
CA THR A 236 10.36 -4.50 0.61
C THR A 236 8.92 -4.24 0.17
N MET A 237 8.61 -3.01 -0.18
CA MET A 237 7.35 -2.63 -0.80
C MET A 237 7.22 -3.29 -2.17
N VAL A 238 6.13 -3.99 -2.41
CA VAL A 238 5.75 -4.57 -3.71
C VAL A 238 4.79 -3.62 -4.44
N ASP A 239 3.81 -3.12 -3.72
CA ASP A 239 2.82 -2.12 -4.12
C ASP A 239 2.28 -1.42 -2.85
N ASN A 240 1.29 -0.53 -3.00
CA ASN A 240 0.75 0.24 -1.87
C ASN A 240 0.13 -0.63 -0.77
N ASP A 241 -0.39 -1.79 -1.12
CA ASP A 241 -1.06 -2.70 -0.19
C ASP A 241 -0.16 -3.84 0.31
N ASN A 242 0.97 -4.11 -0.35
CA ASN A 242 1.78 -5.30 -0.12
C ASN A 242 3.25 -5.00 0.14
N TYR A 243 3.76 -5.57 1.22
CA TYR A 243 5.19 -5.61 1.54
C TYR A 243 5.63 -7.05 1.68
N SER A 244 6.81 -7.39 1.19
CA SER A 244 7.28 -8.77 1.26
C SER A 244 8.76 -8.89 1.59
N ILE A 245 9.10 -10.06 2.13
CA ILE A 245 10.48 -10.51 2.33
C ILE A 245 10.58 -11.99 1.99
N VAL A 246 11.66 -12.39 1.33
CA VAL A 246 12.02 -13.80 1.16
C VAL A 246 13.15 -14.11 2.14
N THR A 247 12.90 -15.07 3.04
CA THR A 247 13.86 -15.41 4.10
C THR A 247 13.74 -16.88 4.49
N THR A 248 14.76 -17.38 5.19
CA THR A 248 14.71 -18.72 5.78
C THR A 248 13.97 -18.68 7.11
N LEU A 249 12.85 -19.39 7.19
CA LEU A 249 12.11 -19.59 8.44
C LEU A 249 12.48 -20.94 9.05
N THR A 250 12.71 -20.95 10.36
CA THR A 250 13.13 -22.15 11.11
C THR A 250 11.99 -22.62 12.00
N LYS A 251 11.64 -23.90 11.90
CA LYS A 251 10.61 -24.52 12.73
C LYS A 251 10.83 -24.27 14.22
N GLY A 252 9.78 -23.81 14.90
CA GLY A 252 9.78 -23.52 16.34
C GLY A 252 10.49 -22.22 16.74
N ARG A 253 11.09 -21.48 15.79
CA ARG A 253 11.66 -20.16 16.06
C ARG A 253 10.56 -19.09 16.06
N THR A 254 10.74 -18.08 16.90
CA THR A 254 9.86 -16.91 16.95
C THR A 254 10.34 -15.82 15.99
N TYR A 255 9.37 -15.08 15.44
CA TYR A 255 9.55 -13.93 14.56
C TYR A 255 8.58 -12.83 15.00
N THR A 256 8.95 -11.57 14.78
CA THR A 256 8.09 -10.42 15.07
C THR A 256 7.77 -9.68 13.78
N LEU A 257 6.58 -9.10 13.70
CA LEU A 257 6.23 -8.09 12.69
C LEU A 257 6.06 -6.77 13.43
N THR A 258 6.91 -5.79 13.13
CA THR A 258 6.89 -4.46 13.76
C THR A 258 6.69 -3.37 12.73
N GLY A 259 6.16 -2.21 13.14
CA GLY A 259 5.77 -1.13 12.25
C GLY A 259 4.32 -1.21 11.79
N VAL A 260 3.51 -2.07 12.38
CA VAL A 260 2.07 -2.19 12.18
C VAL A 260 1.39 -1.95 13.51
N SER A 261 0.64 -0.85 13.63
CA SER A 261 0.04 -0.44 14.92
C SER A 261 -1.10 -1.34 15.41
N ASP A 262 -1.75 -2.06 14.50
CA ASP A 262 -2.95 -2.87 14.73
C ASP A 262 -2.73 -4.35 14.39
N PHE A 263 -1.49 -4.83 14.44
CA PHE A 263 -1.15 -6.20 14.04
C PHE A 263 -1.86 -7.28 14.87
N ALA A 264 -2.30 -6.94 16.09
CA ALA A 264 -3.13 -7.84 16.91
C ALA A 264 -4.43 -8.28 16.20
N ASP A 265 -5.00 -7.38 15.38
CA ASP A 265 -6.25 -7.59 14.66
C ASP A 265 -6.06 -8.20 13.26
N TRP A 266 -4.81 -8.51 12.88
CA TRP A 266 -4.53 -9.10 11.58
C TRP A 266 -4.77 -10.60 11.57
N ASP A 267 -5.25 -11.11 10.45
CA ASP A 267 -5.26 -12.54 10.18
C ASP A 267 -3.83 -13.04 9.93
N VAL A 268 -3.44 -14.07 10.65
CA VAL A 268 -2.18 -14.77 10.49
C VAL A 268 -2.51 -16.21 10.11
N ASP A 269 -1.88 -16.71 9.02
CA ASP A 269 -2.14 -18.08 8.58
C ASP A 269 -1.72 -19.08 9.64
N ARG A 270 -2.72 -19.68 10.29
CA ARG A 270 -2.58 -20.62 11.42
C ARG A 270 -1.84 -21.92 11.08
N ASP A 271 -1.67 -22.22 9.79
CA ASP A 271 -0.87 -23.36 9.36
C ASP A 271 0.64 -23.04 9.39
N PHE A 272 0.98 -21.74 9.30
CA PHE A 272 2.36 -21.29 9.26
C PHE A 272 2.83 -20.66 10.56
N PHE A 273 1.95 -19.95 11.28
CA PHE A 273 2.32 -19.29 12.52
C PHE A 273 1.28 -19.48 13.62
N GLU A 274 1.78 -19.56 14.82
CA GLU A 274 1.01 -19.45 16.06
C GLU A 274 1.46 -18.18 16.79
N ARG A 275 0.52 -17.38 17.30
CA ARG A 275 0.83 -16.26 18.18
C ARG A 275 1.35 -16.80 19.50
N ALA A 276 2.51 -16.31 19.95
CA ALA A 276 3.18 -16.84 21.14
C ALA A 276 2.37 -16.60 22.41
N ASP A 277 1.71 -15.44 22.52
CA ASP A 277 0.84 -15.08 23.64
C ASP A 277 -0.19 -14.03 23.18
N VAL A 278 -1.35 -14.00 23.85
CA VAL A 278 -2.38 -12.97 23.65
C VAL A 278 -1.87 -11.59 24.10
N SER A 279 -0.96 -11.55 25.08
CA SER A 279 -0.33 -10.31 25.56
C SER A 279 0.82 -9.81 24.67
N ASP A 280 1.30 -10.63 23.74
CA ASP A 280 2.34 -10.29 22.76
C ASP A 280 1.92 -10.77 21.36
N PRO A 281 0.96 -10.08 20.73
CA PRO A 281 0.40 -10.47 19.45
C PRO A 281 1.36 -10.26 18.27
N GLU A 282 2.45 -9.53 18.47
CA GLU A 282 3.47 -9.28 17.44
C GLU A 282 4.44 -10.44 17.28
N THR A 283 4.58 -11.30 18.31
CA THR A 283 5.47 -12.45 18.29
C THR A 283 4.77 -13.70 17.77
N LEU A 284 5.31 -14.25 16.69
CA LEU A 284 4.80 -15.39 15.94
C LEU A 284 5.78 -16.56 16.01
N THR A 285 5.32 -17.76 16.41
CA THR A 285 6.09 -19.00 16.35
C THR A 285 5.87 -19.69 15.01
N PHE A 286 6.94 -19.95 14.24
CA PHE A 286 6.84 -20.63 12.95
C PHE A 286 6.66 -22.15 13.12
N LEU A 287 5.61 -22.71 12.51
CA LEU A 287 5.17 -24.09 12.72
C LEU A 287 5.72 -25.10 11.68
N PRO A 288 5.79 -24.79 10.36
CA PRO A 288 6.21 -25.73 9.34
C PRO A 288 7.68 -26.13 9.42
N MET A 289 8.09 -27.02 8.52
CA MET A 289 9.49 -27.40 8.38
C MET A 289 10.34 -26.20 7.96
N THR A 290 11.59 -26.18 8.48
CA THR A 290 12.58 -25.17 8.11
C THR A 290 12.77 -25.12 6.59
N GLY A 291 12.75 -23.93 6.01
CA GLY A 291 12.88 -23.71 4.59
C GLY A 291 12.90 -22.24 4.20
N MET A 292 12.96 -21.98 2.91
CA MET A 292 12.85 -20.63 2.37
C MET A 292 11.39 -20.28 2.12
N TYR A 293 10.96 -19.11 2.58
CA TYR A 293 9.58 -18.66 2.47
C TYR A 293 9.53 -17.17 2.08
N LYS A 294 8.49 -16.81 1.33
CA LYS A 294 8.08 -15.43 1.13
C LYS A 294 7.00 -15.11 2.17
N VAL A 295 7.25 -14.11 2.97
CA VAL A 295 6.30 -13.53 3.91
C VAL A 295 5.77 -12.25 3.28
N THR A 296 4.46 -12.12 3.13
CA THR A 296 3.81 -10.94 2.57
C THR A 296 2.85 -10.36 3.60
N ALA A 297 3.09 -9.11 4.01
CA ALA A 297 2.15 -8.32 4.77
C ALA A 297 1.20 -7.61 3.80
N ASN A 298 -0.07 -8.01 3.79
CA ASN A 298 -1.11 -7.40 2.96
C ASN A 298 -1.98 -6.48 3.83
N PHE A 299 -1.85 -5.17 3.64
CA PHE A 299 -2.54 -4.16 4.43
C PHE A 299 -4.02 -4.03 4.08
N LYS A 300 -4.39 -4.23 2.81
CA LYS A 300 -5.77 -4.18 2.36
C LYS A 300 -6.64 -5.23 3.05
N HIS A 301 -6.10 -6.41 3.25
CA HIS A 301 -6.82 -7.54 3.84
C HIS A 301 -6.39 -7.81 5.30
N ARG A 302 -5.46 -7.00 5.86
CA ARG A 302 -4.89 -7.22 7.18
C ARG A 302 -4.44 -8.66 7.37
N TYR A 303 -3.64 -9.16 6.44
CA TYR A 303 -3.28 -10.58 6.34
C TYR A 303 -1.78 -10.79 6.17
N LEU A 304 -1.21 -11.65 7.00
CA LEU A 304 0.16 -12.13 6.83
C LEU A 304 0.14 -13.44 6.05
N LYS A 305 0.44 -13.35 4.74
CA LYS A 305 0.47 -14.47 3.80
C LYS A 305 1.85 -15.09 3.73
N ILE A 306 1.90 -16.43 3.69
CA ILE A 306 3.15 -17.19 3.59
C ILE A 306 3.12 -18.09 2.36
N GLU A 307 4.22 -18.10 1.60
CA GLU A 307 4.40 -18.93 0.41
C GLU A 307 5.78 -19.60 0.45
N ALA A 308 5.82 -20.91 0.22
CA ALA A 308 7.08 -21.64 0.16
C ALA A 308 7.87 -21.27 -1.10
N MET A 309 9.19 -21.07 -0.96
CA MET A 309 10.09 -20.65 -2.02
C MET A 309 11.11 -21.74 -2.34
N LYS A 310 11.42 -21.89 -3.63
CA LYS A 310 12.53 -22.72 -4.12
C LYS A 310 13.84 -21.91 -4.14
N SER A 311 13.74 -20.63 -4.46
CA SER A 311 14.85 -19.68 -4.49
C SER A 311 14.36 -18.29 -4.05
N ALA A 312 15.21 -17.27 -4.07
CA ALA A 312 14.82 -15.90 -3.75
C ALA A 312 13.71 -15.33 -4.67
N THR A 313 13.54 -15.90 -5.87
CA THR A 313 12.62 -15.39 -6.89
C THR A 313 11.60 -16.42 -7.40
N GLU A 314 11.75 -17.70 -7.07
CA GLU A 314 10.90 -18.78 -7.56
C GLU A 314 10.11 -19.43 -6.42
N LEU A 315 8.80 -19.58 -6.60
CA LEU A 315 7.94 -20.35 -5.72
C LEU A 315 8.33 -21.83 -5.74
N ALA A 316 8.16 -22.51 -4.61
CA ALA A 316 8.40 -23.93 -4.53
C ALA A 316 7.32 -24.74 -5.26
N THR A 317 7.73 -25.84 -5.87
CA THR A 317 6.89 -26.87 -6.47
C THR A 317 7.11 -28.18 -5.73
N LEU A 318 6.20 -29.13 -5.86
CA LEU A 318 6.37 -30.46 -5.30
C LEU A 318 7.43 -31.23 -6.11
N ASN A 319 8.49 -31.67 -5.43
CA ASN A 319 9.55 -32.49 -6.01
C ASN A 319 9.20 -33.99 -5.95
N ASP A 320 9.89 -34.81 -6.76
CA ASP A 320 9.68 -36.27 -6.81
C ASP A 320 10.00 -36.96 -5.47
N ASP A 321 10.90 -36.40 -4.67
CA ASP A 321 11.23 -36.90 -3.33
C ASP A 321 10.19 -36.54 -2.26
N GLY A 322 9.14 -35.81 -2.64
CA GLY A 322 8.09 -35.34 -1.76
C GLY A 322 8.46 -34.09 -0.93
N SER A 323 9.54 -33.39 -1.28
CA SER A 323 9.86 -32.07 -0.74
C SER A 323 9.21 -30.94 -1.57
N GLY A 324 9.38 -29.69 -1.14
CA GLY A 324 8.84 -28.51 -1.85
C GLY A 324 7.48 -28.08 -1.33
N ALA A 325 6.52 -27.80 -2.21
CA ALA A 325 5.22 -27.27 -1.85
C ALA A 325 4.06 -27.92 -2.61
N ILE A 326 2.91 -28.03 -1.95
CA ILE A 326 1.60 -28.32 -2.54
C ILE A 326 0.76 -27.06 -2.47
N TRP A 327 -0.05 -26.85 -3.49
CA TRP A 327 -0.92 -25.67 -3.62
C TRP A 327 -2.37 -26.11 -3.77
N ALA A 328 -3.30 -25.36 -3.14
CA ALA A 328 -4.73 -25.52 -3.36
C ALA A 328 -5.23 -24.39 -4.26
N ILE A 329 -5.97 -24.75 -5.32
CA ILE A 329 -6.55 -23.82 -6.27
C ILE A 329 -8.02 -24.21 -6.42
N GLY A 330 -8.93 -23.26 -6.31
CA GLY A 330 -10.36 -23.54 -6.31
C GLY A 330 -11.23 -22.42 -6.82
N GLY A 331 -12.52 -22.64 -6.72
CA GLY A 331 -13.58 -21.69 -7.06
C GLY A 331 -13.70 -20.55 -6.06
N MET A 332 -14.82 -19.84 -6.14
CA MET A 332 -15.14 -18.74 -5.22
C MET A 332 -15.46 -19.22 -3.79
N GLU A 333 -15.51 -20.51 -3.59
CA GLU A 333 -15.90 -21.19 -2.35
C GLU A 333 -14.70 -21.45 -1.41
N VAL A 334 -13.46 -21.07 -1.83
CA VAL A 334 -12.25 -21.23 -1.02
C VAL A 334 -11.29 -20.04 -1.19
N GLY A 335 -10.84 -19.46 -0.09
CA GLY A 335 -9.93 -18.30 -0.11
C GLY A 335 -9.38 -17.98 1.28
N LYS A 336 -8.20 -17.36 1.37
CA LYS A 336 -7.60 -16.86 2.61
C LYS A 336 -7.25 -15.36 2.47
N PRO A 337 -7.45 -14.56 3.51
CA PRO A 337 -8.00 -14.92 4.82
C PRO A 337 -9.49 -15.24 4.79
N THR A 338 -10.25 -14.73 3.81
CA THR A 338 -11.69 -14.94 3.66
C THR A 338 -12.08 -15.31 2.24
N LEU A 339 -13.33 -15.67 2.02
CA LEU A 339 -13.91 -15.96 0.70
C LEU A 339 -13.85 -14.76 -0.27
N LYS A 340 -13.74 -13.52 0.24
CA LYS A 340 -13.49 -12.31 -0.59
C LYS A 340 -12.17 -12.38 -1.36
N ASN A 341 -11.25 -13.22 -0.92
CA ASN A 341 -9.95 -13.45 -1.54
C ASN A 341 -9.90 -14.73 -2.37
N ALA A 342 -11.05 -15.34 -2.65
CA ALA A 342 -11.15 -16.49 -3.53
C ALA A 342 -10.81 -16.08 -4.97
N ALA A 343 -9.97 -16.84 -5.62
CA ALA A 343 -9.43 -16.48 -6.93
C ALA A 343 -10.20 -17.08 -8.11
N SER A 344 -11.32 -17.71 -7.87
CA SER A 344 -12.19 -18.25 -8.93
C SER A 344 -11.43 -19.03 -10.03
N TRP A 345 -10.65 -20.03 -9.62
CA TRP A 345 -9.79 -20.83 -10.49
C TRP A 345 -8.66 -20.06 -11.18
N SER A 346 -8.22 -18.90 -10.61
CA SER A 346 -6.99 -18.22 -11.01
C SER A 346 -5.84 -18.63 -10.08
N PRO A 347 -4.89 -19.48 -10.52
CA PRO A 347 -3.80 -19.92 -9.65
C PRO A 347 -2.89 -18.78 -9.19
N GLU A 348 -2.65 -17.81 -10.06
CA GLU A 348 -1.73 -16.71 -9.81
C GLU A 348 -2.24 -15.80 -8.69
N ASP A 349 -3.55 -15.51 -8.68
CA ASP A 349 -4.17 -14.60 -7.72
C ASP A 349 -4.49 -15.29 -6.39
N GLY A 350 -5.06 -16.49 -6.41
CA GLY A 350 -5.64 -17.12 -5.23
C GLY A 350 -5.11 -18.51 -4.85
N GLY A 351 -4.06 -19.00 -5.48
CA GLY A 351 -3.45 -20.27 -5.07
C GLY A 351 -2.96 -20.22 -3.63
N LEU A 352 -3.44 -21.14 -2.79
CA LEU A 352 -3.10 -21.25 -1.38
C LEU A 352 -1.94 -22.22 -1.20
N CYS A 353 -0.86 -21.78 -0.55
CA CYS A 353 0.27 -22.65 -0.19
C CYS A 353 -0.10 -23.52 1.01
N LEU A 354 0.09 -24.83 0.91
CA LEU A 354 -0.03 -25.74 2.05
C LEU A 354 1.25 -25.68 2.91
N ALA A 355 1.10 -25.65 4.21
CA ALA A 355 2.21 -25.70 5.14
C ALA A 355 2.79 -27.12 5.22
N ARG A 356 4.09 -27.29 4.96
CA ARG A 356 4.78 -28.57 5.15
C ARG A 356 5.09 -28.79 6.63
N VAL A 357 4.19 -29.47 7.35
CA VAL A 357 4.25 -29.63 8.81
C VAL A 357 5.20 -30.75 9.27
N ALA A 358 5.39 -31.75 8.39
CA ALA A 358 6.33 -32.84 8.59
C ALA A 358 6.87 -33.31 7.23
N ASP A 359 7.82 -34.27 7.25
CA ASP A 359 8.27 -34.88 6.01
C ASP A 359 7.10 -35.52 5.27
N LYS A 360 6.91 -35.14 3.99
CA LYS A 360 5.83 -35.61 3.11
C LYS A 360 4.40 -35.37 3.63
N LYS A 361 4.21 -34.41 4.57
CA LYS A 361 2.89 -34.05 5.10
C LYS A 361 2.64 -32.56 4.97
N TYR A 362 1.56 -32.22 4.29
CA TYR A 362 1.15 -30.87 3.96
C TYR A 362 -0.23 -30.57 4.52
N GLN A 363 -0.42 -29.37 5.02
CA GLN A 363 -1.62 -28.98 5.75
C GLN A 363 -2.22 -27.68 5.21
N LEU A 364 -3.53 -27.64 5.12
CA LEU A 364 -4.34 -26.46 4.83
C LEU A 364 -5.51 -26.43 5.82
N THR A 365 -5.58 -25.38 6.63
CA THR A 365 -6.67 -25.19 7.59
C THR A 365 -7.57 -24.05 7.14
N LEU A 366 -8.87 -24.33 7.04
CA LEU A 366 -9.89 -23.41 6.58
C LEU A 366 -11.02 -23.35 7.60
N VAL A 367 -11.75 -22.21 7.63
CA VAL A 367 -12.90 -22.00 8.52
C VAL A 367 -14.17 -21.94 7.68
N ALA A 368 -15.11 -22.83 7.95
CA ALA A 368 -16.39 -22.87 7.26
C ALA A 368 -17.19 -21.59 7.51
N GLY A 369 -17.63 -20.94 6.45
CA GLY A 369 -18.30 -19.65 6.48
C GLY A 369 -17.37 -18.42 6.46
N ILE A 370 -16.05 -18.62 6.58
CA ILE A 370 -15.06 -17.51 6.49
C ILE A 370 -14.13 -17.71 5.28
N SER A 371 -13.39 -18.80 5.24
CA SER A 371 -12.39 -19.11 4.20
C SER A 371 -12.75 -20.34 3.37
N LEU A 372 -13.83 -21.03 3.73
CA LEU A 372 -14.41 -22.17 3.02
C LEU A 372 -15.93 -22.07 3.07
N ASN A 373 -16.61 -22.18 1.93
CA ASN A 373 -18.07 -22.21 1.93
C ASN A 373 -18.58 -23.48 2.61
N ALA A 374 -19.50 -23.32 3.56
CA ALA A 374 -20.00 -24.42 4.38
C ALA A 374 -20.95 -25.37 3.65
N SER A 375 -21.63 -24.91 2.60
CA SER A 375 -22.68 -25.65 1.87
C SER A 375 -22.16 -26.34 0.61
N SER A 376 -21.12 -25.76 0.00
CA SER A 376 -20.51 -26.28 -1.22
C SER A 376 -19.11 -25.74 -1.39
N PHE A 377 -18.20 -26.51 -1.93
CA PHE A 377 -16.91 -26.03 -2.38
C PHE A 377 -16.38 -26.90 -3.51
N ASP A 378 -15.52 -26.29 -4.33
CA ASP A 378 -14.81 -26.94 -5.41
C ASP A 378 -13.38 -26.43 -5.47
N PHE A 379 -12.40 -27.25 -5.10
CA PHE A 379 -10.99 -26.93 -5.20
C PHE A 379 -10.17 -28.20 -5.40
N LYS A 380 -8.89 -28.03 -5.77
CA LYS A 380 -8.00 -29.12 -6.14
C LYS A 380 -6.60 -28.86 -5.66
N PHE A 381 -5.82 -29.89 -5.39
CA PHE A 381 -4.41 -29.78 -5.08
C PHE A 381 -3.53 -29.88 -6.32
N PHE A 382 -2.44 -29.09 -6.31
CA PHE A 382 -1.50 -28.97 -7.40
C PHE A 382 -0.07 -29.10 -6.88
N HIS A 383 0.84 -29.58 -7.74
CA HIS A 383 2.26 -29.60 -7.46
C HIS A 383 2.93 -28.23 -7.60
N GLN A 384 2.22 -27.23 -8.10
CA GLN A 384 2.72 -25.88 -8.40
C GLN A 384 1.60 -24.85 -8.34
N LYS A 385 1.93 -23.56 -8.19
CA LYS A 385 0.98 -22.44 -8.18
C LYS A 385 0.60 -21.99 -9.62
N THR A 386 0.49 -22.92 -10.55
CA THR A 386 0.04 -22.69 -11.93
C THR A 386 -0.73 -23.89 -12.40
N TRP A 387 -1.37 -23.79 -13.57
CA TRP A 387 -2.01 -24.91 -14.21
C TRP A 387 -1.01 -26.02 -14.57
N GLY A 388 -1.48 -27.24 -14.52
CA GLY A 388 -0.67 -28.43 -14.69
C GLY A 388 -0.11 -28.99 -13.38
N GLY A 389 0.23 -30.27 -13.35
CA GLY A 389 0.69 -30.95 -12.13
C GLY A 389 -0.40 -31.12 -11.08
N GLU A 390 -1.65 -31.35 -11.50
CA GLU A 390 -2.77 -31.62 -10.61
C GLU A 390 -2.66 -33.00 -10.00
N PHE A 391 -3.13 -33.13 -8.74
CA PHE A 391 -3.48 -34.44 -8.20
C PHE A 391 -4.81 -34.88 -8.83
N GLY A 392 -4.76 -35.83 -9.77
CA GLY A 392 -5.94 -36.45 -10.34
C GLY A 392 -6.65 -37.36 -9.33
N GLY A 393 -7.88 -37.76 -9.61
CA GLY A 393 -8.65 -38.62 -8.71
C GLY A 393 -8.06 -40.02 -8.47
N LYS A 394 -7.01 -40.41 -9.26
CA LYS A 394 -6.23 -41.62 -9.03
C LYS A 394 -4.97 -41.38 -8.20
N ASP A 395 -4.55 -40.14 -8.07
CA ASP A 395 -3.31 -39.76 -7.39
C ASP A 395 -3.54 -39.43 -5.91
N ILE A 396 -4.78 -39.17 -5.53
CA ILE A 396 -5.18 -38.82 -4.17
C ILE A 396 -6.46 -39.53 -3.76
N SER A 397 -6.52 -40.03 -2.54
CA SER A 397 -7.69 -40.74 -1.98
C SER A 397 -8.06 -40.16 -0.63
N THR A 398 -9.33 -40.36 -0.20
CA THR A 398 -9.79 -39.96 1.13
C THR A 398 -10.75 -41.02 1.69
N ALA A 399 -10.76 -41.17 3.01
CA ALA A 399 -11.75 -41.93 3.76
C ALA A 399 -12.72 -41.00 4.52
N SER A 400 -12.75 -39.69 4.21
CA SER A 400 -13.64 -38.75 4.83
C SER A 400 -15.11 -39.07 4.50
N ASP A 401 -15.98 -38.93 5.48
CA ASP A 401 -17.44 -39.00 5.30
C ASP A 401 -18.05 -37.61 4.97
N LEU A 402 -17.26 -36.54 5.01
CA LEU A 402 -17.65 -35.17 4.69
C LEU A 402 -17.24 -34.75 3.28
N VAL A 403 -16.06 -35.19 2.84
CA VAL A 403 -15.42 -34.72 1.61
C VAL A 403 -15.23 -35.87 0.64
N LYS A 404 -15.60 -35.67 -0.61
CA LYS A 404 -15.35 -36.59 -1.74
C LYS A 404 -14.31 -35.99 -2.69
N ILE A 405 -13.67 -36.86 -3.43
CA ILE A 405 -12.74 -36.50 -4.51
C ILE A 405 -13.34 -37.04 -5.82
N SER A 406 -13.46 -36.19 -6.82
CA SER A 406 -13.95 -36.56 -8.16
C SER A 406 -12.89 -37.32 -8.96
N ASP A 407 -13.24 -37.91 -10.09
CA ASP A 407 -12.33 -38.58 -11.02
C ASP A 407 -11.23 -37.59 -11.55
N SER A 408 -11.55 -36.32 -11.64
CA SER A 408 -10.60 -35.26 -12.01
C SER A 408 -9.71 -34.80 -10.87
N GLY A 409 -9.99 -35.20 -9.61
CA GLY A 409 -9.24 -34.80 -8.41
C GLY A 409 -9.79 -33.60 -7.67
N ASN A 410 -10.94 -33.07 -8.09
CA ASN A 410 -11.59 -31.97 -7.37
C ASN A 410 -12.21 -32.46 -6.06
N LEU A 411 -12.03 -31.66 -5.00
CA LEU A 411 -12.62 -31.87 -3.69
C LEU A 411 -13.96 -31.16 -3.61
N GLY A 412 -14.96 -31.83 -3.08
CA GLY A 412 -16.28 -31.27 -2.80
C GLY A 412 -16.94 -32.00 -1.64
N LEU A 413 -18.10 -31.53 -1.19
CA LEU A 413 -18.87 -32.21 -0.15
C LEU A 413 -19.48 -33.53 -0.65
N VAL A 414 -19.57 -34.52 0.23
CA VAL A 414 -20.39 -35.69 0.02
C VAL A 414 -21.86 -35.23 -0.07
N GLU A 415 -22.64 -35.84 -0.94
CA GLU A 415 -24.04 -35.48 -1.15
C GLU A 415 -24.84 -35.45 0.17
N GLY A 416 -25.59 -34.39 0.38
CA GLY A 416 -26.39 -34.16 1.59
C GLY A 416 -25.59 -33.78 2.83
N LYS A 417 -24.28 -33.57 2.70
CA LYS A 417 -23.44 -33.10 3.80
C LYS A 417 -23.19 -31.57 3.70
N THR A 418 -23.03 -30.95 4.87
CA THR A 418 -22.59 -29.56 5.04
C THR A 418 -21.53 -29.52 6.13
N LEU A 419 -20.72 -28.46 6.13
CA LEU A 419 -19.80 -28.20 7.22
C LEU A 419 -20.51 -27.37 8.30
N ASP A 420 -20.08 -27.53 9.55
CA ASP A 420 -20.58 -26.68 10.63
C ASP A 420 -20.04 -25.26 10.45
N LEU A 421 -20.91 -24.26 10.42
CA LEU A 421 -20.51 -22.85 10.35
C LEU A 421 -19.59 -22.49 11.52
N GLY A 422 -18.49 -21.82 11.24
CA GLY A 422 -17.44 -21.54 12.22
C GLY A 422 -16.53 -22.73 12.52
N GLY A 423 -16.85 -23.93 12.01
CA GLY A 423 -15.98 -25.10 12.16
C GLY A 423 -14.64 -24.90 11.49
N ILE A 424 -13.57 -25.18 12.22
CA ILE A 424 -12.19 -25.13 11.72
C ILE A 424 -11.85 -26.50 11.16
N TYR A 425 -11.70 -26.60 9.85
CA TYR A 425 -11.40 -27.85 9.15
C TYR A 425 -9.97 -27.88 8.65
N ARG A 426 -9.25 -28.95 9.02
CA ARG A 426 -7.87 -29.21 8.61
C ARG A 426 -7.85 -30.28 7.53
N PHE A 427 -7.27 -29.93 6.38
CA PHE A 427 -7.02 -30.81 5.25
C PHE A 427 -5.53 -31.18 5.29
N THR A 428 -5.21 -32.45 5.55
CA THR A 428 -3.83 -32.96 5.57
C THR A 428 -3.62 -33.86 4.38
N VAL A 429 -2.67 -33.50 3.52
CA VAL A 429 -2.23 -34.29 2.36
C VAL A 429 -0.94 -35.04 2.76
N ASP A 430 -1.04 -36.35 2.91
CA ASP A 430 0.08 -37.26 3.19
C ASP A 430 0.52 -37.95 1.91
N ILE A 431 1.72 -37.65 1.45
CA ILE A 431 2.34 -38.21 0.26
C ILE A 431 3.46 -39.22 0.59
N THR A 432 3.42 -39.84 1.77
CA THR A 432 4.40 -40.87 2.16
C THR A 432 4.41 -42.04 1.18
N GLY A 433 3.24 -42.36 0.59
CA GLY A 433 3.09 -43.37 -0.46
C GLY A 433 3.60 -42.96 -1.84
N GLY A 434 4.05 -41.72 -2.00
CA GLY A 434 4.45 -41.09 -3.26
C GLY A 434 3.44 -40.05 -3.77
N ASN A 435 3.86 -39.24 -4.74
CA ASN A 435 3.07 -38.12 -5.28
C ASN A 435 1.81 -38.59 -6.05
N THR A 436 1.73 -39.84 -6.46
CA THR A 436 0.60 -40.49 -7.15
C THR A 436 -0.19 -41.42 -6.24
N ALA A 437 0.08 -41.43 -4.93
CA ALA A 437 -0.60 -42.24 -3.93
C ALA A 437 -0.84 -41.44 -2.64
N ALA A 438 -1.25 -40.19 -2.80
CA ALA A 438 -1.55 -39.29 -1.70
C ALA A 438 -2.80 -39.72 -0.92
N VAL A 439 -2.82 -39.45 0.37
CA VAL A 439 -3.97 -39.67 1.26
C VAL A 439 -4.38 -38.33 1.85
N LEU A 440 -5.63 -37.94 1.64
CA LEU A 440 -6.23 -36.76 2.24
C LEU A 440 -6.98 -37.17 3.52
N THR A 441 -6.63 -36.52 4.62
CA THR A 441 -7.41 -36.56 5.87
C THR A 441 -8.08 -35.20 6.07
N VAL A 442 -9.35 -35.19 6.44
CA VAL A 442 -10.13 -33.98 6.75
C VAL A 442 -10.68 -34.12 8.16
N GLU A 443 -10.32 -33.17 9.03
CA GLU A 443 -10.68 -33.19 10.43
C GLU A 443 -11.23 -31.83 10.88
N LYS A 444 -12.32 -31.82 11.67
CA LYS A 444 -12.75 -30.62 12.40
C LYS A 444 -11.87 -30.51 13.67
N VAL A 445 -11.03 -29.48 13.72
CA VAL A 445 -10.02 -29.31 14.80
C VAL A 445 -10.37 -28.23 15.79
N GLY A 446 -11.48 -27.52 15.62
CA GLY A 446 -11.94 -26.47 16.51
C GLY A 446 -13.14 -25.72 15.95
N GLU A 447 -13.46 -24.64 16.62
CA GLU A 447 -14.53 -23.72 16.23
C GLU A 447 -14.05 -22.26 16.38
N GLN A 448 -14.50 -21.41 15.49
CA GLN A 448 -14.31 -19.96 15.52
C GLN A 448 -15.68 -19.29 15.44
N GLN A 449 -15.94 -18.36 16.34
CA GLN A 449 -17.19 -17.61 16.28
C GLN A 449 -17.21 -16.73 15.03
N LEU A 450 -18.27 -16.83 14.25
CA LEU A 450 -18.52 -15.92 13.14
C LEU A 450 -18.94 -14.54 13.70
N PRO A 451 -18.55 -13.44 13.04
CA PRO A 451 -19.09 -12.13 13.38
C PRO A 451 -20.62 -12.17 13.29
N PRO A 452 -21.37 -11.80 14.33
CA PRO A 452 -22.81 -11.74 14.25
C PRO A 452 -23.21 -10.60 13.31
N ALA A 453 -24.12 -10.86 12.38
CA ALA A 453 -24.81 -9.82 11.66
C ALA A 453 -26.30 -10.09 11.72
N ASP A 454 -27.03 -9.21 12.37
CA ASP A 454 -28.48 -9.26 12.49
C ASP A 454 -29.12 -8.63 11.25
N ILE A 455 -29.10 -9.32 10.09
CA ILE A 455 -29.89 -8.88 8.94
C ILE A 455 -31.31 -9.43 9.08
N THR A 456 -32.29 -8.56 8.89
CA THR A 456 -33.69 -8.93 9.00
C THR A 456 -34.48 -8.52 7.74
N VAL A 457 -35.49 -9.31 7.41
CA VAL A 457 -36.56 -8.94 6.46
C VAL A 457 -37.86 -8.91 7.23
N ASN A 458 -38.53 -7.76 7.26
CA ASN A 458 -39.74 -7.53 8.08
C ASN A 458 -39.55 -7.89 9.56
N GLY A 459 -38.34 -7.63 10.10
CA GLY A 459 -37.98 -7.98 11.49
C GLY A 459 -37.70 -9.46 11.73
N THR A 460 -37.82 -10.33 10.73
CA THR A 460 -37.43 -11.75 10.82
C THR A 460 -35.94 -11.90 10.48
N PRO A 461 -35.12 -12.46 11.38
CA PRO A 461 -33.70 -12.68 11.11
C PRO A 461 -33.47 -13.59 9.90
N MET A 462 -32.53 -13.21 9.04
CA MET A 462 -32.03 -14.07 7.97
C MET A 462 -31.04 -15.10 8.53
N THR A 463 -31.04 -16.29 7.95
CA THR A 463 -30.06 -17.33 8.27
C THR A 463 -28.72 -16.99 7.65
N GLN A 464 -27.68 -16.94 8.46
CA GLN A 464 -26.30 -16.76 8.01
C GLN A 464 -25.81 -18.04 7.32
N LEU A 465 -25.28 -17.92 6.10
CA LEU A 465 -24.64 -19.00 5.34
C LEU A 465 -23.12 -18.95 5.45
N ASP A 466 -22.58 -17.74 5.51
CA ASP A 466 -21.17 -17.42 5.75
C ASP A 466 -21.06 -15.98 6.25
N VAL A 467 -19.85 -15.44 6.35
CA VAL A 467 -19.60 -14.09 6.90
C VAL A 467 -20.36 -12.98 6.15
N ASP A 468 -20.61 -13.16 4.86
CA ASP A 468 -21.23 -12.14 4.01
C ASP A 468 -22.61 -12.53 3.47
N ASN A 469 -22.95 -13.82 3.39
CA ASN A 469 -24.15 -14.31 2.72
C ASN A 469 -25.23 -14.76 3.71
N TYR A 470 -26.45 -14.31 3.46
CA TYR A 470 -27.63 -14.53 4.28
C TYR A 470 -28.80 -14.94 3.42
N GLN A 471 -29.71 -15.76 3.94
CA GLN A 471 -30.95 -16.14 3.27
C GLN A 471 -32.13 -16.21 4.21
N LEU A 472 -33.33 -16.03 3.64
CA LEU A 472 -34.60 -16.21 4.36
C LEU A 472 -35.68 -16.67 3.36
N ASP A 473 -36.34 -17.76 3.68
CA ASP A 473 -37.47 -18.29 2.90
C ASP A 473 -38.79 -17.70 3.39
N LEU A 474 -39.55 -17.08 2.50
CA LEU A 474 -40.79 -16.39 2.81
C LEU A 474 -41.89 -16.70 1.79
N ASP A 475 -43.14 -16.76 2.28
CA ASP A 475 -44.32 -16.65 1.43
C ASP A 475 -44.65 -15.19 1.18
N LEU A 476 -44.59 -14.75 -0.06
CA LEU A 476 -44.72 -13.35 -0.44
C LEU A 476 -45.85 -13.14 -1.42
N THR A 477 -46.55 -12.01 -1.27
CA THR A 477 -47.62 -11.58 -2.18
C THR A 477 -47.08 -10.55 -3.17
N GLN A 478 -47.44 -10.67 -4.45
CA GLN A 478 -47.06 -9.66 -5.45
C GLN A 478 -47.42 -8.25 -4.98
N GLY A 479 -46.49 -7.33 -5.11
CA GLY A 479 -46.63 -5.94 -4.63
C GLY A 479 -46.41 -5.76 -3.13
N GLN A 480 -46.10 -6.81 -2.37
CA GLN A 480 -45.76 -6.69 -0.93
C GLN A 480 -44.47 -5.91 -0.73
N THR A 481 -44.51 -4.98 0.23
CA THR A 481 -43.30 -4.27 0.66
C THR A 481 -42.58 -5.06 1.73
N LEU A 482 -41.26 -5.22 1.56
CA LEU A 482 -40.35 -5.84 2.51
C LEU A 482 -39.45 -4.76 3.11
N THR A 483 -39.38 -4.69 4.44
CA THR A 483 -38.48 -3.80 5.15
C THR A 483 -37.20 -4.53 5.49
N LEU A 484 -36.07 -4.00 5.05
CA LEU A 484 -34.74 -4.52 5.32
C LEU A 484 -34.21 -3.83 6.58
N GLY A 485 -33.68 -4.60 7.50
CA GLY A 485 -33.15 -4.09 8.77
C GLY A 485 -31.92 -4.90 9.21
N GLY A 486 -31.33 -4.51 10.34
CA GLY A 486 -30.20 -5.20 10.93
C GLY A 486 -28.99 -4.32 11.14
N ALA A 487 -27.84 -4.92 11.42
CA ALA A 487 -26.60 -4.21 11.74
C ALA A 487 -26.33 -3.06 10.79
N ASP A 488 -26.17 -1.87 11.34
CA ASP A 488 -25.85 -0.61 10.65
C ASP A 488 -26.74 -0.27 9.44
N ALA A 489 -28.06 -0.59 9.55
CA ALA A 489 -29.07 -0.36 8.52
C ALA A 489 -28.62 -0.86 7.14
N PHE A 490 -28.68 -2.18 6.91
CA PHE A 490 -28.36 -2.76 5.60
C PHE A 490 -29.09 -2.02 4.49
N THR A 491 -28.36 -1.19 3.75
CA THR A 491 -28.87 -0.46 2.59
C THR A 491 -28.29 -1.09 1.34
N PRO A 492 -29.09 -1.75 0.51
CA PRO A 492 -28.60 -2.38 -0.71
C PRO A 492 -27.95 -1.34 -1.64
N ALA A 493 -26.79 -1.67 -2.18
CA ALA A 493 -26.19 -0.94 -3.29
C ALA A 493 -26.78 -1.39 -4.63
N TRP A 494 -27.23 -2.64 -4.69
CA TRP A 494 -27.92 -3.21 -5.84
C TRP A 494 -29.09 -4.09 -5.42
N ILE A 495 -30.18 -3.96 -6.14
CA ILE A 495 -31.43 -4.69 -5.94
C ILE A 495 -31.75 -5.40 -7.26
N ASN A 496 -32.00 -6.72 -7.25
CA ASN A 496 -32.38 -7.41 -8.46
C ASN A 496 -33.72 -6.90 -8.99
N PRO A 497 -33.75 -6.20 -10.15
CA PRO A 497 -34.94 -5.55 -10.66
C PRO A 497 -36.02 -6.53 -11.12
N ASP A 498 -35.70 -7.79 -11.37
CA ASP A 498 -36.64 -8.82 -11.77
C ASP A 498 -37.45 -9.32 -10.56
N PHE A 499 -36.91 -9.19 -9.36
CA PHE A 499 -37.54 -9.57 -8.11
C PHE A 499 -38.08 -8.41 -7.30
N PHE A 500 -37.42 -7.25 -7.37
CA PHE A 500 -37.72 -6.14 -6.47
C PHE A 500 -37.70 -4.77 -7.15
N GLU A 501 -38.64 -3.93 -6.74
CA GLU A 501 -38.64 -2.48 -6.98
C GLU A 501 -38.24 -1.75 -5.68
N ALA A 502 -37.32 -0.78 -5.74
CA ALA A 502 -36.95 0.01 -4.58
C ALA A 502 -38.14 0.86 -4.09
N ALA A 503 -38.56 0.68 -2.85
CA ALA A 503 -39.62 1.47 -2.22
C ALA A 503 -39.03 2.59 -1.34
N SER A 504 -37.87 2.35 -0.72
CA SER A 504 -37.07 3.36 0.01
C SER A 504 -35.63 2.87 0.10
N ALA A 505 -34.75 3.61 0.80
CA ALA A 505 -33.36 3.18 1.04
C ALA A 505 -33.26 1.81 1.78
N THR A 506 -34.30 1.47 2.57
CA THR A 506 -34.32 0.26 3.42
C THR A 506 -35.55 -0.59 3.18
N SER A 507 -36.25 -0.43 2.07
CA SER A 507 -37.40 -1.25 1.72
C SER A 507 -37.51 -1.50 0.21
N VAL A 508 -37.95 -2.72 -0.13
CA VAL A 508 -38.16 -3.16 -1.49
C VAL A 508 -39.57 -3.73 -1.66
N LYS A 509 -40.11 -3.69 -2.86
CA LYS A 509 -41.43 -4.21 -3.19
C LYS A 509 -41.30 -5.38 -4.14
N LEU A 510 -41.96 -6.50 -3.84
CA LEU A 510 -41.93 -7.70 -4.68
C LEU A 510 -42.61 -7.45 -6.04
N VAL A 511 -41.89 -7.72 -7.11
CA VAL A 511 -42.36 -7.59 -8.50
C VAL A 511 -43.07 -8.87 -8.99
N PRO A 512 -42.50 -10.10 -8.81
CA PRO A 512 -43.06 -11.33 -9.34
C PRO A 512 -44.44 -11.70 -8.74
N VAL A 513 -45.05 -12.74 -9.32
CA VAL A 513 -46.32 -13.30 -8.84
C VAL A 513 -46.24 -13.78 -7.38
N THR A 514 -47.38 -13.86 -6.71
CA THR A 514 -47.48 -14.42 -5.35
C THR A 514 -46.93 -15.85 -5.31
N GLY A 515 -46.04 -16.12 -4.36
CA GLY A 515 -45.36 -17.42 -4.25
C GLY A 515 -44.40 -17.50 -3.06
N LYS A 516 -43.63 -18.56 -3.04
CA LYS A 516 -42.59 -18.82 -2.06
C LYS A 516 -41.23 -18.44 -2.64
N TYR A 517 -40.48 -17.61 -1.88
CA TYR A 517 -39.22 -17.05 -2.34
C TYR A 517 -38.14 -17.24 -1.28
N ARG A 518 -36.92 -17.47 -1.71
CA ARG A 518 -35.73 -17.37 -0.92
C ARG A 518 -35.08 -15.99 -1.16
N ILE A 519 -35.19 -15.11 -0.20
CA ILE A 519 -34.50 -13.82 -0.24
C ILE A 519 -33.04 -14.09 0.11
N THR A 520 -32.11 -13.53 -0.66
CA THR A 520 -30.68 -13.59 -0.40
C THR A 520 -30.12 -12.19 -0.23
N ALA A 521 -29.18 -12.02 0.71
CA ALA A 521 -28.46 -10.79 0.92
C ALA A 521 -26.96 -11.09 1.01
N ASN A 522 -26.16 -10.24 0.35
CA ASN A 522 -24.70 -10.25 0.47
C ASN A 522 -24.24 -8.93 1.09
N LEU A 523 -23.59 -8.99 2.25
CA LEU A 523 -23.12 -7.81 2.98
C LEU A 523 -21.95 -7.11 2.33
N ALA A 524 -21.01 -7.88 1.77
CA ALA A 524 -19.80 -7.33 1.18
C ALA A 524 -20.08 -6.51 -0.08
N THR A 525 -20.94 -7.04 -0.96
CA THR A 525 -21.34 -6.37 -2.21
C THR A 525 -22.58 -5.50 -2.04
N ARG A 526 -23.26 -5.61 -0.88
CA ARG A 526 -24.52 -4.92 -0.55
C ARG A 526 -25.61 -5.20 -1.59
N VAL A 527 -25.72 -6.47 -1.99
CA VAL A 527 -26.71 -6.98 -2.95
C VAL A 527 -27.88 -7.60 -2.22
N ILE A 528 -29.11 -7.34 -2.70
CA ILE A 528 -30.29 -8.14 -2.37
C ILE A 528 -30.86 -8.78 -3.63
N ASP A 529 -31.15 -10.07 -3.55
CA ASP A 529 -31.66 -10.89 -4.65
C ASP A 529 -32.69 -11.91 -4.12
N ALA A 530 -33.30 -12.67 -5.00
CA ALA A 530 -34.18 -13.76 -4.59
C ALA A 530 -34.14 -14.92 -5.59
N LEU A 531 -34.62 -16.09 -5.11
CA LEU A 531 -34.84 -17.28 -5.88
C LEU A 531 -36.28 -17.74 -5.68
N VAL A 532 -36.91 -18.34 -6.70
CA VAL A 532 -38.24 -18.90 -6.60
C VAL A 532 -38.14 -20.31 -6.01
N LEU A 533 -38.94 -20.62 -4.99
CA LEU A 533 -39.03 -21.92 -4.36
C LEU A 533 -40.25 -22.69 -4.83
N ASN A 534 -40.20 -24.04 -4.77
CA ASN A 534 -41.37 -24.89 -4.90
C ASN A 534 -42.44 -24.50 -3.87
N ALA A 535 -43.69 -24.77 -4.16
CA ALA A 535 -44.81 -24.42 -3.27
C ALA A 535 -44.68 -25.02 -1.87
N ASP A 536 -44.07 -26.22 -1.75
CA ASP A 536 -43.78 -26.88 -0.48
C ASP A 536 -42.49 -26.41 0.19
N GLY A 537 -41.69 -25.56 -0.48
CA GLY A 537 -40.39 -25.07 0.02
C GLY A 537 -39.28 -26.11 -0.01
N SER A 538 -39.46 -27.25 -0.64
CA SER A 538 -38.48 -28.36 -0.65
C SER A 538 -37.22 -28.08 -1.48
N GLY A 539 -37.22 -27.03 -2.33
CA GLY A 539 -36.11 -26.69 -3.19
C GLY A 539 -36.43 -25.55 -4.15
N LEU A 540 -35.52 -25.28 -5.07
CA LEU A 540 -35.73 -24.29 -6.12
C LEU A 540 -36.83 -24.74 -7.08
N ALA A 541 -37.70 -23.80 -7.46
CA ALA A 541 -38.73 -24.06 -8.42
C ALA A 541 -38.14 -24.27 -9.81
N THR A 542 -38.76 -25.17 -10.58
CA THR A 542 -38.52 -25.35 -12.02
C THR A 542 -39.81 -25.03 -12.77
N LEU A 543 -39.71 -24.79 -14.08
CA LEU A 543 -40.89 -24.62 -14.91
C LEU A 543 -41.71 -25.90 -14.93
N SER A 544 -42.96 -25.83 -14.47
CA SER A 544 -43.88 -26.94 -14.43
C SER A 544 -44.73 -27.03 -15.72
N ASP A 545 -45.42 -28.15 -15.92
CA ASP A 545 -46.23 -28.41 -17.13
C ASP A 545 -47.39 -27.43 -17.29
N ASP A 546 -47.88 -26.85 -16.20
CA ASP A 546 -48.92 -25.80 -16.22
C ASP A 546 -48.39 -24.40 -16.52
N GLY A 547 -47.08 -24.26 -16.74
CA GLY A 547 -46.43 -23.01 -17.13
C GLY A 547 -46.08 -22.09 -15.97
N HIS A 548 -46.12 -22.57 -14.71
CA HIS A 548 -45.73 -21.81 -13.51
C HIS A 548 -44.37 -22.27 -12.99
N GLY A 549 -43.73 -21.45 -12.13
CA GLY A 549 -42.45 -21.77 -11.48
C GLY A 549 -41.32 -20.80 -11.81
N ALA A 550 -40.18 -21.29 -12.26
CA ALA A 550 -39.03 -20.49 -12.62
C ALA A 550 -38.34 -20.99 -13.88
N VAL A 551 -37.75 -20.06 -14.62
CA VAL A 551 -36.86 -20.31 -15.76
C VAL A 551 -35.45 -19.91 -15.36
N TYR A 552 -34.43 -20.63 -15.84
CA TYR A 552 -33.04 -20.32 -15.53
C TYR A 552 -32.23 -20.06 -16.80
N PHE A 553 -31.44 -18.98 -16.78
CA PHE A 553 -30.48 -18.71 -17.83
C PHE A 553 -29.08 -19.16 -17.42
N ILE A 554 -28.42 -19.86 -18.32
CA ILE A 554 -26.98 -20.21 -18.21
C ILE A 554 -26.28 -19.79 -19.49
N GLY A 555 -25.01 -19.40 -19.39
CA GLY A 555 -24.19 -18.95 -20.52
C GLY A 555 -23.14 -17.94 -20.11
N TYR A 556 -22.42 -17.46 -21.09
CA TYR A 556 -21.44 -16.39 -20.93
C TYR A 556 -22.06 -15.03 -21.29
N GLY A 557 -21.57 -13.95 -20.64
CA GLY A 557 -22.03 -12.58 -20.87
C GLY A 557 -23.37 -12.24 -20.20
N ILE A 558 -23.93 -13.16 -19.42
CA ILE A 558 -25.16 -12.96 -18.64
C ILE A 558 -24.84 -13.27 -17.19
N GLY A 559 -25.02 -12.32 -16.29
CA GLY A 559 -24.74 -12.49 -14.87
C GLY A 559 -25.53 -11.52 -14.00
N SER A 560 -25.81 -11.89 -12.76
CA SER A 560 -26.48 -11.05 -11.77
C SER A 560 -25.58 -10.90 -10.55
N PRO A 561 -25.30 -9.68 -10.05
CA PRO A 561 -25.76 -8.35 -10.51
C PRO A 561 -24.99 -7.78 -11.72
N ALA A 562 -23.98 -8.46 -12.22
CA ALA A 562 -23.19 -8.00 -13.36
C ALA A 562 -22.64 -9.19 -14.16
N ALA A 563 -22.22 -8.95 -15.40
CA ALA A 563 -21.66 -9.98 -16.27
C ALA A 563 -20.45 -10.73 -15.68
N VAL A 564 -19.70 -10.12 -14.75
CA VAL A 564 -18.61 -10.80 -14.01
C VAL A 564 -19.10 -12.01 -13.20
N ASN A 565 -20.40 -12.05 -12.84
CA ASN A 565 -21.02 -13.15 -12.11
C ASN A 565 -21.72 -14.16 -13.06
N GLU A 566 -21.30 -14.22 -14.31
CA GLU A 566 -21.87 -15.13 -15.29
C GLU A 566 -21.79 -16.60 -14.85
N PRO A 567 -22.87 -17.39 -15.00
CA PRO A 567 -22.89 -18.78 -14.60
C PRO A 567 -22.06 -19.69 -15.50
N GLY A 568 -21.63 -19.21 -16.67
CA GLY A 568 -21.06 -20.06 -17.71
C GLY A 568 -22.06 -21.15 -18.08
N TRP A 569 -21.62 -22.38 -18.26
CA TRP A 569 -22.48 -23.56 -18.51
C TRP A 569 -22.75 -24.36 -17.24
N THR A 570 -22.62 -23.74 -16.05
CA THR A 570 -22.90 -24.38 -14.76
C THR A 570 -24.37 -24.18 -14.39
N THR A 571 -25.15 -25.26 -14.44
CA THR A 571 -26.60 -25.21 -14.22
C THR A 571 -26.99 -24.76 -12.82
N GLU A 572 -26.18 -25.11 -11.82
CA GLU A 572 -26.37 -24.74 -10.41
C GLU A 572 -26.19 -23.23 -10.15
N LYS A 573 -25.53 -22.53 -11.06
CA LYS A 573 -25.29 -21.07 -11.01
C LYS A 573 -26.23 -20.28 -11.94
N GLY A 574 -27.22 -20.94 -12.54
CA GLY A 574 -28.16 -20.32 -13.47
C GLY A 574 -28.85 -19.08 -12.87
N VAL A 575 -28.94 -18.02 -13.65
CA VAL A 575 -29.68 -16.80 -13.26
C VAL A 575 -31.19 -17.15 -13.24
N CYS A 576 -31.80 -16.99 -12.08
CA CYS A 576 -33.23 -17.27 -11.89
C CYS A 576 -34.08 -16.15 -12.50
N VAL A 577 -35.02 -16.50 -13.35
CA VAL A 577 -36.01 -15.58 -13.94
C VAL A 577 -37.37 -15.92 -13.36
N PRO A 578 -37.93 -15.02 -12.55
CA PRO A 578 -39.23 -15.25 -11.94
C PRO A 578 -40.39 -15.02 -12.93
N GLU A 579 -41.55 -15.58 -12.62
CA GLU A 579 -42.80 -15.27 -13.29
C GLU A 579 -43.29 -13.89 -12.91
N SER A 580 -43.26 -12.93 -13.85
CA SER A 580 -43.68 -11.53 -13.61
C SER A 580 -45.19 -11.33 -13.69
N ALA A 581 -45.89 -12.15 -14.48
CA ALA A 581 -47.34 -12.30 -14.57
C ALA A 581 -47.64 -13.73 -14.99
N PRO A 582 -48.88 -14.25 -14.78
CA PRO A 582 -49.20 -15.65 -15.10
C PRO A 582 -48.69 -16.09 -16.47
N GLY A 583 -47.78 -17.05 -16.49
CA GLY A 583 -47.14 -17.61 -17.71
C GLY A 583 -46.15 -16.66 -18.42
N ILE A 584 -45.76 -15.51 -17.80
CA ILE A 584 -44.84 -14.53 -18.40
C ILE A 584 -43.59 -14.43 -17.54
N TYR A 585 -42.42 -14.69 -18.13
CA TYR A 585 -41.10 -14.61 -17.52
C TYR A 585 -40.35 -13.45 -18.12
N THR A 586 -39.83 -12.57 -17.26
CA THR A 586 -39.10 -11.35 -17.70
C THR A 586 -37.75 -11.32 -17.03
N MET A 587 -36.70 -11.04 -17.81
CA MET A 587 -35.36 -10.82 -17.33
C MET A 587 -34.87 -9.44 -17.78
N THR A 588 -34.31 -8.67 -16.85
CA THR A 588 -33.64 -7.40 -17.11
C THR A 588 -32.13 -7.69 -17.25
N ALA A 589 -31.56 -7.37 -18.40
CA ALA A 589 -30.14 -7.61 -18.73
C ALA A 589 -29.34 -6.32 -18.83
#